data_0dbe4007bbb574b0595720e72ef2cc33
#
_entry.id   0dbe4007bbb574b0595720e72ef2cc33
#
_cell.length_a   1.000
_cell.length_b   1.000
_cell.length_c   1.000
_cell.angle_alpha   90.00
_cell.angle_beta   90.00
_cell.angle_gamma   90.00
#
_symmetry.space_group_name_H-M   'P 1'
#
loop_
_entity.id
_entity.type
_entity.pdbx_description
1 polymer ?
#
loop_
_entity_poly.entity_id
_entity_poly.type
_entity_poly.pdbx_seq_one_letter_code
_entity_poly.pdbx_strand_id
1 'polypeptide(L)'
;SGKAKPKQTTKRTQRKKKFGANQRVALLLGGVAALLVALSVYHLTCGIATLTSSPIALALLLAVGIDIGLVASEVAEVLGHADDEVKRWSRVYMAMATVMSMLLNSYEFAAHAPQQLFSQALSVAFGLALPVMVWVLARQGMKLWAMK
;
A
#
# COMPACT_ATOMS: atom_id res chain seq x y z
N SER A 1 15.71 -14.13 -65.88
CA SER A 1 15.44 -12.74 -65.39
C SER A 1 14.43 -12.80 -64.27
N GLY A 2 14.89 -12.99 -63.02
CA GLY A 2 14.02 -13.03 -61.85
C GLY A 2 13.94 -11.64 -61.16
N LYS A 3 12.80 -10.99 -61.23
CA LYS A 3 12.53 -9.74 -60.53
C LYS A 3 12.21 -10.03 -59.06
N ALA A 4 13.10 -9.63 -58.12
CA ALA A 4 12.89 -9.70 -56.70
C ALA A 4 11.80 -8.66 -56.29
N LYS A 5 10.74 -9.14 -55.62
CA LYS A 5 9.71 -8.28 -55.03
C LYS A 5 10.26 -7.52 -53.80
N PRO A 6 10.01 -6.21 -53.65
CA PRO A 6 10.46 -5.48 -52.49
C PRO A 6 9.69 -5.92 -51.23
N LYS A 7 10.43 -6.24 -50.14
CA LYS A 7 9.89 -6.49 -48.79
C LYS A 7 9.24 -5.22 -48.25
N GLN A 8 7.90 -5.22 -48.14
CA GLN A 8 7.17 -4.19 -47.43
C GLN A 8 7.48 -4.31 -45.95
N THR A 9 8.27 -3.37 -45.43
CA THR A 9 8.48 -3.16 -44.01
C THR A 9 7.22 -2.52 -43.42
N THR A 10 6.35 -3.35 -42.88
CA THR A 10 5.17 -2.90 -42.10
C THR A 10 5.66 -2.17 -40.85
N LYS A 11 5.64 -0.83 -40.91
CA LYS A 11 5.81 0.02 -39.71
C LYS A 11 4.70 -0.33 -38.72
N ARG A 12 5.03 -1.15 -37.71
CA ARG A 12 4.17 -1.49 -36.58
C ARG A 12 3.96 -0.22 -35.74
N THR A 13 2.94 0.55 -36.05
CA THR A 13 2.52 1.72 -35.25
C THR A 13 2.16 1.20 -33.87
N GLN A 14 3.03 1.47 -32.87
CA GLN A 14 2.74 1.22 -31.47
C GLN A 14 1.55 2.09 -31.07
N ARG A 15 0.36 1.53 -31.12
CA ARG A 15 -0.87 2.14 -30.60
C ARG A 15 -0.66 2.33 -29.11
N LYS A 16 -0.39 3.56 -28.66
CA LYS A 16 -0.37 3.89 -27.23
C LYS A 16 -1.72 3.46 -26.63
N LYS A 17 -1.69 2.40 -25.82
CA LYS A 17 -2.87 1.92 -25.10
C LYS A 17 -3.36 3.06 -24.19
N LYS A 18 -4.48 3.69 -24.56
CA LYS A 18 -5.14 4.67 -23.68
C LYS A 18 -5.72 3.91 -22.48
N PHE A 19 -5.33 4.31 -21.28
CA PHE A 19 -5.91 3.77 -20.06
C PHE A 19 -7.43 3.97 -20.04
N GLY A 20 -8.17 2.91 -19.74
CA GLY A 20 -9.61 2.96 -19.52
C GLY A 20 -9.97 3.81 -18.29
N ALA A 21 -11.24 4.20 -18.15
CA ALA A 21 -11.71 4.98 -17.01
C ALA A 21 -11.38 4.30 -15.67
N ASN A 22 -11.63 3.00 -15.55
CA ASN A 22 -11.33 2.20 -14.34
C ASN A 22 -9.84 2.22 -13.99
N GLN A 23 -8.95 2.14 -14.99
CA GLN A 23 -7.51 2.16 -14.76
C GLN A 23 -7.03 3.55 -14.27
N ARG A 24 -7.64 4.64 -14.73
CA ARG A 24 -7.33 5.99 -14.24
C ARG A 24 -7.76 6.15 -12.78
N VAL A 25 -8.95 5.68 -12.43
CA VAL A 25 -9.43 5.68 -11.05
C VAL A 25 -8.54 4.80 -10.17
N ALA A 26 -8.15 3.62 -10.63
CA ALA A 26 -7.22 2.74 -9.93
C ALA A 26 -5.87 3.41 -9.65
N LEU A 27 -5.31 4.17 -10.61
CA LEU A 27 -4.08 4.93 -10.43
C LEU A 27 -4.23 6.04 -9.39
N LEU A 28 -5.38 6.75 -9.38
CA LEU A 28 -5.65 7.78 -8.36
C LEU A 28 -5.75 7.16 -6.97
N LEU A 29 -6.51 6.07 -6.82
CA LEU A 29 -6.61 5.35 -5.54
C LEU A 29 -5.26 4.81 -5.08
N GLY A 30 -4.47 4.25 -6.00
CA GLY A 30 -3.11 3.79 -5.71
C GLY A 30 -2.19 4.93 -5.29
N GLY A 31 -2.30 6.11 -5.92
CA GLY A 31 -1.54 7.31 -5.54
C GLY A 31 -1.90 7.79 -4.12
N VAL A 32 -3.19 7.85 -3.78
CA VAL A 32 -3.64 8.21 -2.43
C VAL A 32 -3.18 7.17 -1.41
N ALA A 33 -3.31 5.87 -1.73
CA ALA A 33 -2.82 4.81 -0.85
C ALA A 33 -1.31 4.93 -0.61
N ALA A 34 -0.51 5.22 -1.64
CA ALA A 34 0.94 5.41 -1.51
C ALA A 34 1.30 6.60 -0.60
N LEU A 35 0.56 7.71 -0.68
CA LEU A 35 0.75 8.86 0.21
C LEU A 35 0.42 8.50 1.67
N LEU A 36 -0.66 7.75 1.91
CA LEU A 36 -1.03 7.29 3.24
C LEU A 36 -0.02 6.29 3.80
N VAL A 37 0.52 5.39 2.96
CA VAL A 37 1.62 4.49 3.36
C VAL A 37 2.86 5.29 3.76
N ALA A 38 3.24 6.30 2.99
CA ALA A 38 4.39 7.14 3.33
C ALA A 38 4.19 7.87 4.68
N LEU A 39 2.98 8.37 4.94
CA LEU A 39 2.62 8.99 6.22
C LEU A 39 2.65 7.96 7.35
N SER A 40 2.08 6.78 7.14
CA SER A 40 2.09 5.68 8.11
C SER A 40 3.51 5.26 8.45
N VAL A 41 4.37 5.01 7.45
CA VAL A 41 5.79 4.66 7.64
C VAL A 41 6.53 5.69 8.48
N TYR A 42 6.27 6.99 8.25
CA TYR A 42 6.85 8.05 9.06
C TYR A 42 6.45 7.92 10.54
N HIS A 43 5.14 7.82 10.83
CA HIS A 43 4.65 7.69 12.20
C HIS A 43 5.08 6.38 12.87
N LEU A 44 5.05 5.26 12.13
CA LEU A 44 5.56 3.99 12.64
C LEU A 44 7.05 4.08 13.01
N THR A 45 7.84 4.72 12.15
CA THR A 45 9.28 4.89 12.38
C THR A 45 9.52 5.65 13.68
N CYS A 46 8.83 6.78 13.87
CA CYS A 46 8.95 7.57 15.10
C CYS A 46 8.47 6.78 16.33
N GLY A 47 7.31 6.13 16.24
CA GLY A 47 6.76 5.31 17.33
C GLY A 47 7.68 4.14 17.72
N ILE A 48 8.18 3.39 16.75
CA ILE A 48 9.13 2.28 16.99
C ILE A 48 10.42 2.80 17.63
N ALA A 49 11.02 3.84 17.06
CA ALA A 49 12.26 4.41 17.59
C ALA A 49 12.10 4.87 19.05
N THR A 50 10.99 5.53 19.37
CA THR A 50 10.68 6.02 20.72
C THR A 50 10.45 4.86 21.70
N LEU A 51 9.60 3.89 21.32
CA LEU A 51 9.24 2.77 22.21
C LEU A 51 10.38 1.80 22.47
N THR A 52 11.24 1.57 21.48
CA THR A 52 12.32 0.57 21.57
C THR A 52 13.68 1.18 21.83
N SER A 53 13.78 2.52 21.86
CA SER A 53 15.06 3.25 21.90
C SER A 53 16.04 2.82 20.80
N SER A 54 15.48 2.40 19.66
CA SER A 54 16.26 1.91 18.52
C SER A 54 16.77 3.04 17.64
N PRO A 55 17.89 2.83 16.92
CA PRO A 55 18.32 3.75 15.87
C PRO A 55 17.23 3.94 14.82
N ILE A 56 17.04 5.19 14.37
CA ILE A 56 15.99 5.56 13.41
C ILE A 56 16.00 4.73 12.13
N ALA A 57 17.21 4.33 11.66
CA ALA A 57 17.36 3.49 10.48
C ALA A 57 16.76 2.09 10.66
N LEU A 58 16.92 1.49 11.84
CA LEU A 58 16.32 0.19 12.15
C LEU A 58 14.80 0.30 12.29
N ALA A 59 14.34 1.35 12.97
CA ALA A 59 12.92 1.62 13.09
C ALA A 59 12.25 1.83 11.72
N LEU A 60 12.92 2.55 10.80
CA LEU A 60 12.46 2.74 9.42
C LEU A 60 12.34 1.41 8.66
N LEU A 61 13.34 0.54 8.76
CA LEU A 61 13.29 -0.78 8.10
C LEU A 61 12.10 -1.62 8.61
N LEU A 62 11.84 -1.58 9.91
CA LEU A 62 10.69 -2.29 10.50
C LEU A 62 9.36 -1.67 10.05
N ALA A 63 9.24 -0.35 10.05
CA ALA A 63 8.04 0.37 9.60
C ALA A 63 7.72 0.08 8.12
N VAL A 64 8.75 0.15 7.26
CA VAL A 64 8.64 -0.20 5.83
C VAL A 64 8.22 -1.66 5.67
N GLY A 65 8.81 -2.59 6.46
CA GLY A 65 8.45 -4.00 6.44
C GLY A 65 6.98 -4.24 6.79
N ILE A 66 6.44 -3.55 7.79
CA ILE A 66 5.04 -3.66 8.21
C ILE A 66 4.11 -3.17 7.10
N ASP A 67 4.27 -1.93 6.63
CA ASP A 67 3.31 -1.30 5.71
C ASP A 67 3.44 -1.82 4.27
N ILE A 68 4.66 -2.00 3.75
CA ILE A 68 4.85 -2.56 2.40
C ILE A 68 4.49 -4.05 2.40
N GLY A 69 4.80 -4.78 3.47
CA GLY A 69 4.39 -6.17 3.60
C GLY A 69 2.87 -6.35 3.61
N LEU A 70 2.13 -5.42 4.25
CA LEU A 70 0.67 -5.41 4.22
C LEU A 70 0.16 -5.24 2.77
N VAL A 71 0.66 -4.25 2.03
CA VAL A 71 0.27 -4.03 0.63
C VAL A 71 0.66 -5.21 -0.26
N ALA A 72 1.87 -5.76 -0.10
CA ALA A 72 2.33 -6.91 -0.87
C ALA A 72 1.47 -8.16 -0.63
N SER A 73 1.05 -8.40 0.62
CA SER A 73 0.17 -9.51 0.98
C SER A 73 -1.22 -9.34 0.37
N GLU A 74 -1.76 -8.13 0.32
CA GLU A 74 -3.03 -7.85 -0.34
C GLU A 74 -2.93 -8.04 -1.87
N VAL A 75 -1.81 -7.64 -2.49
CA VAL A 75 -1.54 -7.89 -3.92
C VAL A 75 -1.50 -9.39 -4.18
N ALA A 76 -0.84 -10.17 -3.34
CA ALA A 76 -0.77 -11.63 -3.47
C ALA A 76 -2.15 -12.29 -3.36
N GLU A 77 -3.02 -11.79 -2.46
CA GLU A 77 -4.38 -12.32 -2.30
C GLU A 77 -5.28 -11.97 -3.50
N VAL A 78 -5.22 -10.73 -4.01
CA VAL A 78 -6.14 -10.25 -5.05
C VAL A 78 -5.71 -10.66 -6.45
N LEU A 79 -4.42 -10.60 -6.76
CA LEU A 79 -3.88 -10.82 -8.11
C LEU A 79 -3.17 -12.16 -8.26
N GLY A 80 -2.81 -12.81 -7.16
CA GLY A 80 -2.03 -14.03 -7.17
C GLY A 80 -2.87 -15.27 -7.50
N HIS A 81 -2.25 -16.19 -8.27
CA HIS A 81 -2.73 -17.58 -8.43
C HIS A 81 -2.13 -18.45 -7.29
N ALA A 82 -1.99 -17.86 -6.10
CA ALA A 82 -1.35 -18.52 -4.97
C ALA A 82 -2.21 -19.66 -4.41
N ASP A 83 -1.55 -20.67 -3.89
CA ASP A 83 -2.19 -21.78 -3.17
C ASP A 83 -2.96 -21.28 -1.96
N ASP A 84 -3.94 -22.06 -1.50
CA ASP A 84 -4.78 -21.71 -0.35
C ASP A 84 -3.96 -21.54 0.93
N GLU A 85 -2.83 -22.23 1.06
CA GLU A 85 -1.89 -22.07 2.16
C GLU A 85 -1.23 -20.70 2.16
N VAL A 86 -0.71 -20.26 1.01
CA VAL A 86 -0.10 -18.93 0.85
C VAL A 86 -1.13 -17.83 1.14
N LYS A 87 -2.35 -17.96 0.65
CA LYS A 87 -3.44 -17.03 0.93
C LYS A 87 -3.79 -16.97 2.42
N ARG A 88 -3.75 -18.12 3.12
CA ARG A 88 -3.99 -18.17 4.57
C ARG A 88 -2.91 -17.41 5.34
N TRP A 89 -1.64 -17.65 5.02
CA TRP A 89 -0.53 -16.95 5.66
C TRP A 89 -0.50 -15.46 5.34
N SER A 90 -0.82 -15.07 4.09
CA SER A 90 -0.99 -13.65 3.72
C SER A 90 -2.05 -12.96 4.57
N ARG A 91 -3.20 -13.61 4.82
CA ARG A 91 -4.26 -13.06 5.68
C ARG A 91 -3.83 -12.93 7.14
N VAL A 92 -3.11 -13.92 7.66
CA VAL A 92 -2.55 -13.85 9.02
C VAL A 92 -1.57 -12.69 9.13
N TYR A 93 -0.65 -12.56 8.16
CA TYR A 93 0.29 -11.45 8.13
C TYR A 93 -0.42 -10.10 8.04
N MET A 94 -1.41 -9.95 7.14
CA MET A 94 -2.19 -8.71 7.00
C MET A 94 -2.87 -8.32 8.31
N ALA A 95 -3.49 -9.28 9.00
CA ALA A 95 -4.14 -9.02 10.29
C ALA A 95 -3.12 -8.54 11.34
N MET A 96 -1.99 -9.23 11.47
CA MET A 96 -0.94 -8.85 12.43
C MET A 96 -0.34 -7.49 12.08
N ALA A 97 0.03 -7.24 10.81
CA ALA A 97 0.61 -5.99 10.37
C ALA A 97 -0.37 -4.83 10.57
N THR A 98 -1.67 -5.04 10.27
CA THR A 98 -2.70 -4.02 10.50
C THR A 98 -2.81 -3.67 11.97
N VAL A 99 -2.89 -4.65 12.86
CA VAL A 99 -2.98 -4.41 14.32
C VAL A 99 -1.73 -3.67 14.82
N MET A 100 -0.54 -4.10 14.42
CA MET A 100 0.72 -3.43 14.80
C MET A 100 0.75 -1.99 14.28
N SER A 101 0.39 -1.78 13.02
CA SER A 101 0.34 -0.44 12.43
C SER A 101 -0.68 0.46 13.14
N MET A 102 -1.87 -0.06 13.47
CA MET A 102 -2.88 0.65 14.26
C MET A 102 -2.36 1.09 15.63
N LEU A 103 -1.74 0.19 16.37
CA LEU A 103 -1.24 0.47 17.72
C LEU A 103 -0.11 1.51 17.69
N LEU A 104 0.86 1.35 16.79
CA LEU A 104 2.00 2.25 16.68
C LEU A 104 1.59 3.64 16.18
N ASN A 105 0.74 3.73 15.14
CA ASN A 105 0.22 5.00 14.67
C ASN A 105 -0.61 5.70 15.76
N SER A 106 -1.47 4.96 16.47
CA SER A 106 -2.26 5.53 17.57
C SER A 106 -1.40 6.05 18.71
N TYR A 107 -0.35 5.32 19.07
CA TYR A 107 0.61 5.76 20.07
C TYR A 107 1.29 7.07 19.66
N GLU A 108 1.82 7.13 18.45
CA GLU A 108 2.55 8.28 17.94
C GLU A 108 1.64 9.53 17.82
N PHE A 109 0.44 9.37 17.29
CA PHE A 109 -0.55 10.46 17.23
C PHE A 109 -0.95 10.94 18.63
N ALA A 110 -1.18 10.02 19.58
CA ALA A 110 -1.55 10.39 20.96
C ALA A 110 -0.41 11.08 21.69
N ALA A 111 0.83 10.65 21.48
CA ALA A 111 2.01 11.24 22.12
C ALA A 111 2.23 12.71 21.73
N HIS A 112 1.82 13.10 20.53
CA HIS A 112 1.96 14.47 20.02
C HIS A 112 0.66 15.30 20.11
N ALA A 113 -0.44 14.71 20.60
CA ALA A 113 -1.70 15.41 20.75
C ALA A 113 -1.69 16.33 21.99
N PRO A 114 -2.39 17.49 21.93
CA PRO A 114 -2.65 18.28 23.12
C PRO A 114 -3.27 17.44 24.23
N GLN A 115 -2.91 17.73 25.49
CA GLN A 115 -3.38 16.97 26.67
C GLN A 115 -4.87 17.24 27.03
N GLN A 116 -5.71 17.37 26.01
CA GLN A 116 -7.16 17.45 26.12
C GLN A 116 -7.75 16.13 25.71
N LEU A 117 -8.68 15.58 26.49
CA LEU A 117 -9.28 14.27 26.28
C LEU A 117 -9.83 14.10 24.85
N PHE A 118 -10.50 15.12 24.32
CA PHE A 118 -11.04 15.10 22.96
C PHE A 118 -9.93 15.00 21.90
N SER A 119 -8.87 15.79 22.01
CA SER A 119 -7.74 15.76 21.08
C SER A 119 -7.02 14.41 21.10
N GLN A 120 -6.83 13.83 22.27
CA GLN A 120 -6.22 12.51 22.40
C GLN A 120 -7.11 11.41 21.79
N ALA A 121 -8.41 11.43 22.09
CA ALA A 121 -9.34 10.45 21.51
C ALA A 121 -9.40 10.54 19.98
N LEU A 122 -9.41 11.76 19.42
CA LEU A 122 -9.39 11.98 17.98
C LEU A 122 -8.08 11.51 17.36
N SER A 123 -6.95 11.77 18.00
CA SER A 123 -5.63 11.33 17.55
C SER A 123 -5.50 9.80 17.51
N VAL A 124 -5.98 9.11 18.54
CA VAL A 124 -6.07 7.65 18.57
C VAL A 124 -6.96 7.14 17.43
N ALA A 125 -8.12 7.76 17.22
CA ALA A 125 -9.03 7.38 16.14
C ALA A 125 -8.37 7.52 14.75
N PHE A 126 -7.60 8.59 14.51
CA PHE A 126 -6.84 8.74 13.26
C PHE A 126 -5.76 7.66 13.11
N GLY A 127 -5.03 7.35 14.17
CA GLY A 127 -4.02 6.29 14.17
C GLY A 127 -4.61 4.92 13.84
N LEU A 128 -5.79 4.60 14.36
CA LEU A 128 -6.53 3.37 14.05
C LEU A 128 -7.06 3.37 12.61
N ALA A 129 -7.56 4.51 12.13
CA ALA A 129 -8.17 4.61 10.81
C ALA A 129 -7.15 4.51 9.66
N LEU A 130 -5.93 5.02 9.84
CA LEU A 130 -4.94 5.16 8.78
C LEU A 130 -4.60 3.82 8.10
N PRO A 131 -4.24 2.73 8.81
CA PRO A 131 -3.96 1.44 8.18
C PRO A 131 -5.18 0.83 7.48
N VAL A 132 -6.38 1.03 8.03
CA VAL A 132 -7.63 0.56 7.42
C VAL A 132 -7.89 1.29 6.11
N MET A 133 -7.67 2.61 6.06
CA MET A 133 -7.82 3.40 4.84
C MET A 133 -6.84 2.96 3.76
N VAL A 134 -5.57 2.71 4.13
CA VAL A 134 -4.55 2.17 3.20
C VAL A 134 -5.03 0.84 2.62
N TRP A 135 -5.45 -0.09 3.47
CA TRP A 135 -5.93 -1.40 3.05
C TRP A 135 -7.14 -1.30 2.10
N VAL A 136 -8.16 -0.52 2.45
CA VAL A 136 -9.37 -0.36 1.64
C VAL A 136 -9.03 0.24 0.27
N LEU A 137 -8.22 1.30 0.23
CA LEU A 137 -7.84 1.96 -1.03
C LEU A 137 -6.97 1.07 -1.92
N ALA A 138 -6.01 0.35 -1.35
CA ALA A 138 -5.18 -0.61 -2.06
C ALA A 138 -6.06 -1.70 -2.70
N ARG A 139 -6.96 -2.30 -1.92
CA ARG A 139 -7.88 -3.34 -2.39
C ARG A 139 -8.81 -2.86 -3.50
N GLN A 140 -9.40 -1.67 -3.35
CA GLN A 140 -10.27 -1.09 -4.38
C GLN A 140 -9.48 -0.78 -5.66
N GLY A 141 -8.31 -0.17 -5.53
CA GLY A 141 -7.44 0.14 -6.66
C GLY A 141 -7.05 -1.11 -7.46
N MET A 142 -6.66 -2.18 -6.79
CA MET A 142 -6.30 -3.45 -7.43
C MET A 142 -7.48 -4.11 -8.13
N LYS A 143 -8.67 -4.13 -7.50
CA LYS A 143 -9.88 -4.67 -8.14
C LYS A 143 -10.26 -3.90 -9.40
N LEU A 144 -10.22 -2.57 -9.36
CA LEU A 144 -10.51 -1.73 -10.52
C LEU A 144 -9.47 -1.92 -11.63
N TRP A 145 -8.21 -2.11 -11.27
CA TRP A 145 -7.14 -2.40 -12.23
C TRP A 145 -7.33 -3.74 -12.95
N ALA A 146 -7.81 -4.75 -12.22
CA ALA A 146 -8.06 -6.09 -12.77
C ALA A 146 -9.32 -6.17 -13.64
N MET A 147 -10.24 -5.22 -13.54
CA MET A 147 -11.44 -5.14 -14.41
C MET A 147 -11.00 -4.68 -15.82
N LYS A 148 -11.15 -5.59 -16.79
CA LYS A 148 -10.87 -5.34 -18.22
C LYS A 148 -12.08 -4.76 -18.94
#